data_6d9fef8df1ff00c8446eef8cc6fefd33
#
_entry.id   6d9fef8df1ff00c8446eef8cc6fefd33
#
_cell.length_a   1.000
_cell.length_b   1.000
_cell.length_c   1.000
_cell.angle_alpha   90.00
_cell.angle_beta   90.00
_cell.angle_gamma   90.00
#
_symmetry.space_group_name_H-M   'P 1'
#
loop_
_entity.id
_entity.type
_entity.pdbx_description
1 polymer ?
#
loop_
_entity_poly.entity_id
_entity_poly.type
_entity_poly.pdbx_seq_one_letter_code
_entity_poly.pdbx_strand_id
1 'polypeptide(L)'
;MKPGSKNSFKSLRQISINGKNYKYFSLKEAEKNGLDGISKLPKSIKVLLENLLRYEDDLTVSKKQIEAIKDWLKTKKSETEIAYRPARVLLQDYTGIPAVADLAAMREAVKEKNKDPNPINPLSSVDLVI
;
A
#
# COMPACT_ATOMS: atom_id res chain seq x y z
N MET A 1 12.26 1.11 8.47
CA MET A 1 11.33 2.25 8.54
C MET A 1 9.90 1.70 8.52
N LYS A 2 8.96 2.28 9.25
CA LYS A 2 7.58 1.78 9.29
C LYS A 2 6.84 2.20 8.02
N PRO A 3 6.17 1.29 7.29
CA PRO A 3 5.39 1.64 6.10
C PRO A 3 4.35 2.74 6.41
N GLY A 4 4.22 3.73 5.51
CA GLY A 4 3.30 4.84 5.72
C GLY A 4 3.77 5.85 6.76
N SER A 5 5.08 5.93 7.04
CA SER A 5 5.64 6.84 8.03
C SER A 5 5.75 8.30 7.55
N LYS A 6 5.59 8.53 6.26
CA LYS A 6 5.64 9.85 5.62
C LYS A 6 4.23 10.36 5.31
N ASN A 7 4.14 11.65 5.08
CA ASN A 7 2.92 12.33 4.64
C ASN A 7 3.33 13.63 3.93
N SER A 8 4.14 13.47 2.87
CA SER A 8 4.77 14.61 2.17
C SER A 8 3.76 15.60 1.59
N PHE A 9 2.58 15.10 1.22
CA PHE A 9 1.50 15.93 0.68
C PHE A 9 0.44 16.32 1.73
N LYS A 10 0.74 16.15 3.01
CA LYS A 10 -0.14 16.52 4.14
C LYS A 10 -1.60 16.06 3.94
N SER A 11 -1.77 14.88 3.38
CA SER A 11 -3.08 14.33 2.98
C SER A 11 -3.81 13.58 4.09
N LEU A 12 -3.09 13.15 5.14
CA LEU A 12 -3.68 12.41 6.27
C LEU A 12 -4.72 13.26 7.00
N ARG A 13 -5.92 12.72 7.13
CA ARG A 13 -7.08 13.32 7.83
C ARG A 13 -7.75 12.29 8.71
N GLN A 14 -8.61 12.79 9.56
CA GLN A 14 -9.43 11.98 10.46
C GLN A 14 -10.90 12.31 10.24
N ILE A 15 -11.74 11.28 10.30
CA ILE A 15 -13.20 11.40 10.28
C ILE A 15 -13.77 10.60 11.45
N SER A 16 -14.77 11.16 12.10
CA SER A 16 -15.52 10.46 13.16
C SER A 16 -16.84 9.92 12.60
N ILE A 17 -17.05 8.61 12.76
CA ILE A 17 -18.28 7.94 12.33
C ILE A 17 -18.77 7.10 13.50
N ASN A 18 -20.00 7.34 13.94
CA ASN A 18 -20.62 6.62 15.08
C ASN A 18 -19.72 6.57 16.32
N GLY A 19 -19.08 7.71 16.66
CA GLY A 19 -18.20 7.81 17.83
C GLY A 19 -16.80 7.19 17.66
N LYS A 20 -16.51 6.58 16.50
CA LYS A 20 -15.20 6.00 16.20
C LYS A 20 -14.43 6.91 15.24
N ASN A 21 -13.15 7.09 15.51
CA ASN A 21 -12.26 7.89 14.68
C ASN A 21 -11.51 7.03 13.68
N TYR A 22 -11.60 7.40 12.40
CA TYR A 22 -10.92 6.72 11.30
C TYR A 22 -9.94 7.67 10.63
N LYS A 23 -8.75 7.18 10.31
CA LYS A 23 -7.76 7.91 9.51
C LYS A 23 -7.93 7.58 8.04
N TYR A 24 -7.84 8.59 7.18
CA TYR A 24 -7.88 8.44 5.73
C TYR A 24 -6.94 9.42 5.04
N PHE A 25 -6.58 9.14 3.80
CA PHE A 25 -5.73 10.02 3.00
C PHE A 25 -6.60 10.77 1.99
N SER A 26 -6.70 12.08 2.21
CA SER A 26 -7.56 12.96 1.42
C SER A 26 -6.87 13.38 0.13
N LEU A 27 -7.39 12.95 -1.02
CA LEU A 27 -6.91 13.41 -2.33
C LEU A 27 -7.12 14.92 -2.50
N LYS A 28 -8.19 15.48 -1.96
CA LYS A 28 -8.47 16.93 -2.00
C LYS A 28 -7.38 17.73 -1.28
N GLU A 29 -6.90 17.24 -0.14
CA GLU A 29 -5.80 17.89 0.56
C GLU A 29 -4.45 17.66 -0.14
N ALA A 30 -4.22 16.48 -0.70
CA ALA A 30 -3.03 16.21 -1.50
C ALA A 30 -2.95 17.14 -2.72
N GLU A 31 -4.09 17.42 -3.38
CA GLU A 31 -4.16 18.37 -4.49
C GLU A 31 -3.72 19.78 -4.09
N LYS A 32 -4.19 20.28 -2.95
CA LYS A 32 -3.79 21.58 -2.41
C LYS A 32 -2.31 21.67 -2.02
N ASN A 33 -1.69 20.54 -1.71
CA ASN A 33 -0.33 20.46 -1.22
C ASN A 33 0.68 19.94 -2.28
N GLY A 34 0.41 20.22 -3.55
CA GLY A 34 1.39 20.04 -4.62
C GLY A 34 1.03 18.99 -5.68
N LEU A 35 -0.08 18.26 -5.54
CA LEU A 35 -0.59 17.36 -6.56
C LEU A 35 -1.69 18.00 -7.42
N ASP A 36 -1.41 19.17 -7.99
CA ASP A 36 -2.42 19.95 -8.72
C ASP A 36 -3.07 19.16 -9.86
N GLY A 37 -4.39 19.23 -9.94
CA GLY A 37 -5.19 18.65 -11.02
C GLY A 37 -5.54 17.18 -10.85
N ILE A 38 -5.16 16.52 -9.75
CA ILE A 38 -5.46 15.09 -9.53
C ILE A 38 -6.96 14.80 -9.40
N SER A 39 -7.78 15.82 -9.15
CA SER A 39 -9.24 15.71 -9.22
C SER A 39 -9.75 15.23 -10.59
N LYS A 40 -9.00 15.49 -11.66
CA LYS A 40 -9.29 15.08 -13.05
C LYS A 40 -8.85 13.64 -13.38
N LEU A 41 -8.14 12.96 -12.48
CA LEU A 41 -7.72 11.57 -12.67
C LEU A 41 -8.93 10.64 -12.77
N PRO A 42 -8.85 9.56 -13.59
CA PRO A 42 -9.81 8.46 -13.54
C PRO A 42 -9.90 7.85 -12.13
N LYS A 43 -11.05 7.30 -11.79
CA LYS A 43 -11.27 6.71 -10.45
C LYS A 43 -10.26 5.60 -10.13
N SER A 44 -9.91 4.76 -11.10
CA SER A 44 -8.90 3.70 -10.94
C SER A 44 -7.53 4.28 -10.55
N ILE A 45 -7.09 5.34 -11.23
CA ILE A 45 -5.81 5.99 -10.92
C ILE A 45 -5.86 6.70 -9.55
N LYS A 46 -7.00 7.23 -9.14
CA LYS A 46 -7.20 7.79 -7.80
C LYS A 46 -7.02 6.73 -6.70
N VAL A 47 -7.48 5.49 -6.93
CA VAL A 47 -7.27 4.37 -6.00
C VAL A 47 -5.77 4.07 -5.86
N LEU A 48 -5.03 4.01 -6.97
CA LEU A 48 -3.58 3.81 -6.94
C LEU A 48 -2.87 4.97 -6.22
N LEU A 49 -3.27 6.21 -6.49
CA LEU A 49 -2.71 7.38 -5.82
C LEU A 49 -2.94 7.35 -4.30
N GLU A 50 -4.17 7.02 -3.86
CA GLU A 50 -4.49 6.91 -2.44
C GLU A 50 -3.66 5.82 -1.77
N ASN A 51 -3.45 4.70 -2.45
CA ASN A 51 -2.60 3.62 -1.95
C ASN A 51 -1.15 4.09 -1.75
N LEU A 52 -0.58 4.82 -2.72
CA LEU A 52 0.77 5.39 -2.59
C LEU A 52 0.86 6.39 -1.42
N LEU A 53 -0.09 7.30 -1.30
CA LEU A 53 -0.13 8.28 -0.19
C LEU A 53 -0.20 7.59 1.18
N ARG A 54 -0.94 6.50 1.28
CA ARG A 54 -1.09 5.70 2.50
C ARG A 54 0.19 5.01 2.92
N TYR A 55 0.99 4.57 1.97
CA TYR A 55 2.17 3.73 2.22
C TYR A 55 3.50 4.44 1.95
N GLU A 56 3.48 5.76 1.77
CA GLU A 56 4.68 6.56 1.58
C GLU A 56 5.66 6.40 2.75
N ASP A 57 6.89 5.94 2.47
CA ASP A 57 7.92 5.65 3.47
C ASP A 57 9.35 6.01 3.01
N ASP A 58 9.50 6.50 1.77
CA ASP A 58 10.78 6.77 1.08
C ASP A 58 11.67 5.53 0.86
N LEU A 59 11.18 4.34 1.19
CA LEU A 59 11.89 3.09 0.98
C LEU A 59 11.22 2.24 -0.12
N THR A 60 9.95 1.93 0.07
CA THR A 60 9.15 1.15 -0.89
C THR A 60 8.22 2.03 -1.71
N VAL A 61 7.74 3.11 -1.14
CA VAL A 61 6.92 4.12 -1.81
C VAL A 61 7.58 5.48 -1.62
N SER A 62 8.12 6.03 -2.68
CA SER A 62 8.77 7.34 -2.71
C SER A 62 7.83 8.44 -3.15
N LYS A 63 8.16 9.68 -2.79
CA LYS A 63 7.47 10.87 -3.27
C LYS A 63 7.46 10.95 -4.81
N LYS A 64 8.54 10.51 -5.47
CA LYS A 64 8.65 10.47 -6.93
C LYS A 64 7.58 9.59 -7.60
N GLN A 65 7.27 8.44 -7.00
CA GLN A 65 6.21 7.55 -7.51
C GLN A 65 4.83 8.20 -7.40
N ILE A 66 4.58 8.98 -6.34
CA ILE A 66 3.34 9.73 -6.16
C ILE A 66 3.23 10.85 -7.20
N GLU A 67 4.32 11.58 -7.44
CA GLU A 67 4.39 12.65 -8.45
C GLU A 67 4.20 12.10 -9.88
N ALA A 68 4.69 10.90 -10.17
CA ALA A 68 4.49 10.24 -11.45
C ALA A 68 3.00 10.04 -11.81
N ILE A 69 2.15 9.80 -10.81
CA ILE A 69 0.69 9.74 -11.01
C ILE A 69 0.13 11.10 -11.44
N LYS A 70 0.62 12.20 -10.89
CA LYS A 70 0.24 13.56 -11.32
C LYS A 70 0.70 13.81 -12.76
N ASP A 71 1.92 13.45 -13.10
CA ASP A 71 2.49 13.67 -14.44
C ASP A 71 1.76 12.87 -15.52
N TRP A 72 1.19 11.72 -15.17
CA TRP A 72 0.33 10.96 -16.07
C TRP A 72 -0.86 11.77 -16.60
N LEU A 73 -1.34 12.79 -15.87
CA LEU A 73 -2.41 13.67 -16.37
C LEU A 73 -2.05 14.35 -17.70
N LYS A 74 -0.77 14.67 -17.92
CA LYS A 74 -0.29 15.37 -19.12
C LYS A 74 -0.13 14.41 -20.30
N THR A 75 0.51 13.29 -20.06
CA THR A 75 0.97 12.38 -21.12
C THR A 75 0.05 11.19 -21.35
N LYS A 76 -0.80 10.83 -20.36
CA LYS A 76 -1.60 9.59 -20.33
C LYS A 76 -0.75 8.32 -20.44
N LYS A 77 0.56 8.45 -20.22
CA LYS A 77 1.55 7.37 -20.25
C LYS A 77 2.49 7.54 -19.07
N SER A 78 3.07 6.45 -18.61
CA SER A 78 4.14 6.46 -17.62
C SER A 78 5.04 5.26 -17.83
N GLU A 79 6.34 5.47 -17.71
CA GLU A 79 7.37 4.42 -17.66
C GLU A 79 7.89 4.22 -16.23
N THR A 80 7.33 4.98 -15.27
CA THR A 80 7.69 4.88 -13.87
C THR A 80 6.90 3.74 -13.24
N GLU A 81 7.60 2.76 -12.72
CA GLU A 81 6.99 1.73 -11.88
C GLU A 81 6.54 2.34 -10.56
N ILE A 82 5.37 1.91 -10.10
CA ILE A 82 4.82 2.29 -8.80
C ILE A 82 4.60 1.05 -7.93
N ALA A 83 4.84 1.18 -6.65
CA ALA A 83 4.49 0.16 -5.69
C ALA A 83 2.96 0.13 -5.46
N TYR A 84 2.42 -1.04 -5.20
CA TYR A 84 1.03 -1.21 -4.78
C TYR A 84 0.95 -2.21 -3.64
N ARG A 85 0.25 -1.86 -2.58
CA ARG A 85 0.01 -2.74 -1.44
C ARG A 85 -1.48 -3.04 -1.33
N PRO A 86 -1.91 -4.26 -1.64
CA PRO A 86 -3.30 -4.65 -1.45
C PRO A 86 -3.66 -4.66 0.04
N ALA A 87 -4.90 -4.34 0.35
CA ALA A 87 -5.40 -4.42 1.73
C ALA A 87 -5.56 -5.87 2.18
N ARG A 88 -5.83 -6.77 1.23
CA ARG A 88 -6.04 -8.20 1.44
C ARG A 88 -5.65 -8.97 0.18
N VAL A 89 -5.06 -10.13 0.38
CA VAL A 89 -4.74 -11.10 -0.68
C VAL A 89 -5.62 -12.34 -0.48
N LEU A 90 -6.29 -12.76 -1.54
CA LEU A 90 -7.03 -14.01 -1.56
C LEU A 90 -6.18 -15.06 -2.26
N LEU A 91 -5.90 -16.14 -1.55
CA LEU A 91 -5.25 -17.33 -2.09
C LEU A 91 -6.33 -18.39 -2.33
N GLN A 92 -6.35 -18.94 -3.53
CA GLN A 92 -7.19 -20.09 -3.84
C GLN A 92 -6.53 -21.40 -3.39
N ASP A 93 -7.32 -22.45 -3.29
CA ASP A 93 -6.89 -23.76 -2.80
C ASP A 93 -5.70 -24.34 -3.59
N TYR A 94 -5.72 -24.24 -4.92
CA TYR A 94 -4.68 -24.81 -5.77
C TYR A 94 -3.35 -24.05 -5.72
N THR A 95 -3.37 -22.74 -5.89
CA THR A 95 -2.16 -21.90 -5.92
C THR A 95 -1.78 -21.36 -4.54
N GLY A 96 -2.71 -21.32 -3.60
CA GLY A 96 -2.48 -20.84 -2.25
C GLY A 96 -1.75 -21.82 -1.34
N ILE A 97 -1.98 -23.11 -1.51
CA ILE A 97 -1.34 -24.16 -0.68
C ILE A 97 0.20 -24.12 -0.79
N PRO A 98 0.83 -24.02 -1.97
CA PRO A 98 2.28 -23.84 -2.07
C PRO A 98 2.79 -22.62 -1.30
N ALA A 99 2.13 -21.48 -1.40
CA ALA A 99 2.53 -20.27 -0.67
C ALA A 99 2.46 -20.46 0.86
N VAL A 100 1.45 -21.15 1.36
CA VAL A 100 1.33 -21.49 2.80
C VAL A 100 2.44 -22.46 3.21
N ALA A 101 2.77 -23.45 2.38
CA ALA A 101 3.86 -24.39 2.63
C ALA A 101 5.22 -23.66 2.68
N ASP A 102 5.49 -22.72 1.78
CA ASP A 102 6.70 -21.91 1.79
C ASP A 102 6.81 -21.07 3.07
N LEU A 103 5.73 -20.42 3.49
CA LEU A 103 5.71 -19.67 4.75
C LEU A 103 5.99 -20.58 5.96
N ALA A 104 5.43 -21.79 5.98
CA ALA A 104 5.68 -22.77 7.03
C ALA A 104 7.17 -23.18 7.06
N ALA A 105 7.75 -23.50 5.90
CA ALA A 105 9.16 -23.86 5.78
C ALA A 105 10.08 -22.69 6.21
N MET A 106 9.75 -21.45 5.85
CA MET A 106 10.51 -20.27 6.30
C MET A 106 10.47 -20.12 7.83
N ARG A 107 9.32 -20.35 8.46
CA ARG A 107 9.17 -20.29 9.93
C ARG A 107 9.98 -21.39 10.61
N GLU A 108 9.99 -22.60 10.05
CA GLU A 108 10.78 -23.70 10.56
C GLU A 108 12.28 -23.41 10.48
N ALA A 109 12.76 -22.94 9.34
CA ALA A 109 14.18 -22.56 9.16
C ALA A 109 14.63 -21.45 10.14
N VAL A 110 13.75 -20.51 10.47
CA VAL A 110 14.05 -19.47 11.48
C VAL A 110 14.12 -20.09 12.88
N LYS A 111 13.22 -21.01 13.21
CA LYS A 111 13.18 -21.72 14.49
C LYS A 111 14.43 -22.59 14.69
N GLU A 112 14.89 -23.30 13.67
CA GLU A 112 16.12 -24.09 13.69
C GLU A 112 17.35 -23.24 14.03
N LYS A 113 17.34 -21.96 13.69
CA LYS A 113 18.38 -20.99 14.07
C LYS A 113 18.18 -20.37 15.46
N ASN A 114 17.28 -20.95 16.28
CA ASN A 114 16.92 -20.44 17.60
C ASN A 114 16.44 -18.97 17.60
N LYS A 115 15.72 -18.57 16.52
CA LYS A 115 15.13 -17.24 16.42
C LYS A 115 13.60 -17.34 16.46
N ASP A 116 12.96 -16.21 16.82
CA ASP A 116 11.50 -16.11 16.84
C ASP A 116 10.93 -16.19 15.41
N PRO A 117 10.06 -17.16 15.08
CA PRO A 117 9.43 -17.29 13.77
C PRO A 117 8.20 -16.38 13.59
N ASN A 118 7.70 -15.73 14.63
CA ASN A 118 6.48 -14.92 14.58
C ASN A 118 6.53 -13.76 13.58
N PRO A 119 7.68 -13.09 13.34
CA PRO A 119 7.77 -12.06 12.31
C PRO A 119 7.61 -12.57 10.87
N ILE A 120 7.71 -13.88 10.63
CA ILE A 120 7.53 -14.48 9.30
C ILE A 120 6.04 -14.58 9.00
N ASN A 121 5.51 -13.52 8.43
CA ASN A 121 4.12 -13.39 8.00
C ASN A 121 4.05 -12.50 6.74
N PRO A 122 3.03 -12.67 5.89
CA PRO A 122 2.77 -11.74 4.81
C PRO A 122 2.57 -10.30 5.32
N LEU A 123 3.04 -9.32 4.56
CA LEU A 123 2.86 -7.89 4.91
C LEU A 123 1.40 -7.44 4.80
N SER A 124 0.62 -8.05 3.91
CA SER A 124 -0.81 -7.84 3.76
C SER A 124 -1.57 -9.04 4.33
N SER A 125 -2.77 -8.81 4.83
CA SER A 125 -3.65 -9.90 5.26
C SER A 125 -3.92 -10.87 4.12
N VAL A 126 -3.82 -12.16 4.41
CA VAL A 126 -3.97 -13.23 3.41
C VAL A 126 -5.05 -14.20 3.91
N ASP A 127 -6.00 -14.50 3.04
CA ASP A 127 -7.03 -15.51 3.29
C ASP A 127 -6.88 -16.65 2.29
N LEU A 128 -6.74 -17.87 2.77
CA LEU A 128 -6.84 -19.07 1.95
C LEU A 128 -8.31 -19.50 1.90
N VAL A 129 -8.86 -19.60 0.69
CA VAL A 129 -10.25 -20.01 0.44
C VAL A 129 -10.23 -21.37 -0.21
N ILE A 130 -10.83 -22.35 0.45
CA ILE A 130 -10.94 -23.75 0.03
C ILE A 130 -12.41 -24.07 -0.24
#